data_67e2f87cc4008af46649295d5f707459
#
_entry.id   67e2f87cc4008af46649295d5f707459
#
_cell.length_a   1.000
_cell.length_b   1.000
_cell.length_c   1.000
_cell.angle_alpha   90.00
_cell.angle_beta   90.00
_cell.angle_gamma   90.00
#
_symmetry.space_group_name_H-M   'P 1'
#
loop_
_entity.id
_entity.type
_entity.pdbx_description
1 polymer ?
#
loop_
_entity_poly.entity_id
_entity_poly.type
_entity_poly.pdbx_seq_one_letter_code
_entity_poly.pdbx_strand_id
1 'polypeptide(L)'
;MKVAIVYWSGTGNTENIMKLVKQGVEQAGAQADVYMPWDFDPSMMDQYTNFAFGSPAMGDEQLETEDFQPMWDGIEGKLSGKNVVLFGSYNWNSGEYMDLWAQDAVRLGCNLVADGLAILDSPEPGSDEEKAAIALGVAITRA
;
A
#
# COMPACT_ATOMS: atom_id res chain seq x y z
N MET A 1 3.72 -14.34 11.48
CA MET A 1 2.78 -13.65 10.58
C MET A 1 3.52 -13.20 9.33
N LYS A 2 2.88 -13.28 8.18
CA LYS A 2 3.39 -12.76 6.92
C LYS A 2 2.46 -11.66 6.41
N VAL A 3 3.05 -10.58 5.91
CA VAL A 3 2.33 -9.47 5.28
C VAL A 3 2.77 -9.40 3.82
N ALA A 4 1.82 -9.36 2.89
CA ALA A 4 2.12 -9.12 1.49
C ALA A 4 2.17 -7.62 1.24
N ILE A 5 3.28 -7.14 0.70
CA ILE A 5 3.42 -5.75 0.26
C ILE A 5 3.45 -5.77 -1.27
N VAL A 6 2.42 -5.21 -1.89
CA VAL A 6 2.30 -5.15 -3.36
C VAL A 6 2.32 -3.68 -3.77
N TYR A 7 3.31 -3.28 -4.55
CA TYR A 7 3.49 -1.86 -4.87
C TYR A 7 4.03 -1.66 -6.28
N TRP A 8 3.81 -0.45 -6.81
CA TRP A 8 4.43 0.03 -8.04
C TRP A 8 5.18 1.33 -7.76
N SER A 9 6.34 1.48 -8.37
CA SER A 9 7.14 2.71 -8.27
C SER A 9 7.85 2.97 -9.60
N GLY A 10 7.76 4.20 -10.09
CA GLY A 10 8.44 4.61 -11.31
C GLY A 10 9.72 5.38 -11.02
N THR A 11 9.61 6.46 -10.23
CA THR A 11 10.74 7.35 -9.92
C THR A 11 11.47 7.00 -8.63
N GLY A 12 10.94 6.06 -7.85
CA GLY A 12 11.54 5.64 -6.58
C GLY A 12 10.86 6.22 -5.34
N ASN A 13 9.94 7.17 -5.47
CA ASN A 13 9.28 7.78 -4.30
C ASN A 13 8.42 6.77 -3.55
N THR A 14 7.55 6.05 -4.24
CA THR A 14 6.71 5.02 -3.60
C THR A 14 7.57 3.88 -3.06
N GLU A 15 8.66 3.52 -3.74
CA GLU A 15 9.59 2.52 -3.25
C GLU A 15 10.22 2.94 -1.92
N ASN A 16 10.58 4.21 -1.76
CA ASN A 16 11.14 4.72 -0.51
C ASN A 16 10.14 4.62 0.63
N ILE A 17 8.86 4.83 0.36
CA ILE A 17 7.79 4.62 1.35
C ILE A 17 7.67 3.13 1.67
N MET A 18 7.67 2.27 0.64
CA MET A 18 7.58 0.82 0.81
C MET A 18 8.67 0.29 1.75
N LYS A 19 9.90 0.77 1.60
CA LYS A 19 11.00 0.33 2.46
C LYS A 19 10.75 0.63 3.93
N LEU A 20 10.12 1.75 4.23
CA LEU A 20 9.77 2.14 5.60
C LEU A 20 8.59 1.32 6.13
N VAL A 21 7.59 1.05 5.30
CA VAL A 21 6.48 0.15 5.66
C VAL A 21 7.03 -1.23 5.97
N LYS A 22 7.90 -1.75 5.11
CA LYS A 22 8.58 -3.03 5.34
C LYS A 22 9.36 -3.05 6.64
N GLN A 23 10.11 -1.97 6.93
CA GLN A 23 10.83 -1.83 8.18
C GLN A 23 9.90 -1.95 9.39
N GLY A 24 8.74 -1.29 9.34
CA GLY A 24 7.75 -1.37 10.41
C GLY A 24 7.21 -2.79 10.61
N VAL A 25 6.93 -3.51 9.53
CA VAL A 25 6.51 -4.90 9.56
C VAL A 25 7.56 -5.77 10.26
N GLU A 26 8.81 -5.61 9.86
CA GLU A 26 9.91 -6.40 10.40
C GLU A 26 10.22 -6.06 11.86
N GLN A 27 10.16 -4.79 12.23
CA GLN A 27 10.32 -4.35 13.62
C GLN A 27 9.26 -4.95 14.53
N ALA A 28 8.08 -5.18 14.02
CA ALA A 28 6.98 -5.81 14.78
C ALA A 28 7.11 -7.34 14.86
N GLY A 29 8.15 -7.92 14.27
CA GLY A 29 8.41 -9.36 14.32
C GLY A 29 7.72 -10.16 13.24
N ALA A 30 7.12 -9.53 12.24
CA ALA A 30 6.48 -10.21 11.11
C ALA A 30 7.41 -10.28 9.90
N GLN A 31 7.05 -11.12 8.94
CA GLN A 31 7.74 -11.25 7.67
C GLN A 31 7.02 -10.40 6.61
N ALA A 32 7.77 -9.62 5.86
CA ALA A 32 7.25 -8.86 4.72
C ALA A 32 7.63 -9.56 3.42
N ASP A 33 6.63 -9.98 2.67
CA ASP A 33 6.82 -10.54 1.33
C ASP A 33 6.48 -9.45 0.33
N VAL A 34 7.46 -9.01 -0.46
CA VAL A 34 7.34 -7.85 -1.33
C VAL A 34 7.17 -8.28 -2.78
N TYR A 35 6.15 -7.73 -3.43
CA TYR A 35 5.80 -8.04 -4.82
C TYR A 35 5.61 -6.77 -5.64
N MET A 36 6.04 -6.82 -6.90
CA MET A 36 5.58 -5.86 -7.90
C MET A 36 4.20 -6.32 -8.41
N PRO A 37 3.40 -5.43 -9.02
CA PRO A 37 2.04 -5.82 -9.46
C PRO A 37 2.01 -7.02 -10.42
N TRP A 38 2.98 -7.10 -11.32
CA TRP A 38 3.06 -8.20 -12.30
C TRP A 38 3.50 -9.53 -11.70
N ASP A 39 4.02 -9.52 -10.47
CA ASP A 39 4.42 -10.73 -9.75
C ASP A 39 3.33 -11.24 -8.80
N PHE A 40 2.26 -10.49 -8.62
CA PHE A 40 1.21 -10.84 -7.68
C PHE A 40 -0.03 -11.34 -8.40
N ASP A 41 -0.23 -12.64 -8.36
CA ASP A 41 -1.36 -13.33 -9.00
C ASP A 41 -2.56 -13.37 -8.04
N PRO A 42 -3.81 -13.23 -8.53
CA PRO A 42 -5.00 -13.35 -7.68
C PRO A 42 -5.07 -14.64 -6.86
N SER A 43 -4.50 -15.75 -7.36
CA SER A 43 -4.44 -17.01 -6.60
C SER A 43 -3.63 -16.90 -5.32
N MET A 44 -2.73 -15.91 -5.24
CA MET A 44 -1.89 -15.69 -4.06
C MET A 44 -2.62 -15.00 -2.92
N MET A 45 -3.80 -14.43 -3.19
CA MET A 45 -4.61 -13.75 -2.16
C MET A 45 -4.93 -14.66 -0.97
N ASP A 46 -5.15 -15.94 -1.22
CA ASP A 46 -5.52 -16.90 -0.19
C ASP A 46 -4.36 -17.24 0.76
N GLN A 47 -3.13 -16.88 0.38
CA GLN A 47 -1.94 -17.12 1.20
C GLN A 47 -1.77 -16.08 2.30
N TYR A 48 -2.51 -14.97 2.25
CA TYR A 48 -2.35 -13.86 3.17
C TYR A 48 -3.69 -13.39 3.69
N THR A 49 -3.68 -12.85 4.91
CA THR A 49 -4.79 -12.14 5.51
C THR A 49 -4.52 -10.65 5.63
N ASN A 50 -3.25 -10.25 5.61
CA ASN A 50 -2.81 -8.88 5.85
C ASN A 50 -1.97 -8.37 4.67
N PHE A 51 -2.33 -7.20 4.16
CA PHE A 51 -1.75 -6.61 2.96
C PHE A 51 -1.40 -5.14 3.15
N ALA A 52 -0.29 -4.73 2.54
CA ALA A 52 0.02 -3.32 2.33
C ALA A 52 0.12 -3.09 0.82
N PHE A 53 -0.73 -2.22 0.28
CA PHE A 53 -0.74 -1.89 -1.14
C PHE A 53 -0.21 -0.48 -1.35
N GLY A 54 0.67 -0.31 -2.34
CA GLY A 54 1.28 0.97 -2.65
C GLY A 54 1.26 1.34 -4.12
N SER A 55 0.81 2.56 -4.41
CA SER A 55 0.82 3.14 -5.76
C SER A 55 0.97 4.64 -5.66
N PRO A 56 1.75 5.29 -6.56
CA PRO A 56 1.75 6.73 -6.64
C PRO A 56 0.44 7.23 -7.25
N ALA A 57 0.17 8.52 -7.05
CA ALA A 57 -0.86 9.21 -7.82
C ALA A 57 -0.37 9.43 -9.26
N MET A 58 -1.19 9.08 -10.22
CA MET A 58 -0.91 9.26 -11.65
C MET A 58 -2.02 10.08 -12.27
N GLY A 59 -1.65 10.93 -13.23
CA GLY A 59 -2.63 11.72 -13.96
C GLY A 59 -3.55 12.51 -13.03
N ASP A 60 -4.85 12.37 -13.23
CA ASP A 60 -5.88 13.09 -12.48
C ASP A 60 -6.36 12.26 -11.28
N GLU A 61 -5.53 12.21 -10.23
CA GLU A 61 -5.86 11.50 -8.99
C GLU A 61 -6.22 10.03 -9.21
N GLN A 62 -5.40 9.32 -9.99
CA GLN A 62 -5.58 7.90 -10.28
C GLN A 62 -4.43 7.07 -9.74
N LEU A 63 -4.67 5.79 -9.52
CA LEU A 63 -3.60 4.81 -9.30
C LEU A 63 -2.80 4.64 -10.61
N GLU A 64 -1.60 4.09 -10.50
CA GLU A 64 -0.82 3.76 -11.70
C GLU A 64 -1.65 2.83 -12.60
N THR A 65 -1.79 3.19 -13.87
CA THR A 65 -2.84 2.65 -14.73
C THR A 65 -2.45 1.42 -15.54
N GLU A 66 -1.16 1.20 -15.78
CA GLU A 66 -0.72 0.14 -16.70
C GLU A 66 -0.46 -1.19 -16.02
N ASP A 67 0.01 -1.17 -14.79
CA ASP A 67 0.39 -2.38 -14.06
C ASP A 67 -0.36 -2.52 -12.74
N PHE A 68 -0.42 -1.45 -11.93
CA PHE A 68 -1.04 -1.54 -10.62
C PHE A 68 -2.56 -1.63 -10.70
N GLN A 69 -3.21 -0.77 -11.46
CA GLN A 69 -4.67 -0.79 -11.58
C GLN A 69 -5.19 -2.15 -12.09
N PRO A 70 -4.60 -2.75 -13.15
CA PRO A 70 -5.03 -4.08 -13.59
C PRO A 70 -4.86 -5.16 -12.50
N MET A 71 -3.78 -5.11 -11.72
CA MET A 71 -3.59 -6.03 -10.61
C MET A 71 -4.68 -5.84 -9.57
N TRP A 72 -4.94 -4.58 -9.17
CA TRP A 72 -5.98 -4.25 -8.20
C TRP A 72 -7.36 -4.73 -8.67
N ASP A 73 -7.72 -4.46 -9.93
CA ASP A 73 -8.98 -4.92 -10.51
C ASP A 73 -9.08 -6.45 -10.49
N GLY A 74 -7.96 -7.14 -10.72
CA GLY A 74 -7.92 -8.61 -10.74
C GLY A 74 -8.14 -9.25 -9.38
N ILE A 75 -7.85 -8.55 -8.29
CA ILE A 75 -8.01 -9.08 -6.93
C ILE A 75 -9.28 -8.58 -6.23
N GLU A 76 -10.07 -7.73 -6.85
CA GLU A 76 -11.25 -7.11 -6.22
C GLU A 76 -12.18 -8.13 -5.55
N GLY A 77 -12.45 -9.24 -6.20
CA GLY A 77 -13.36 -10.27 -5.69
C GLY A 77 -12.81 -11.05 -4.51
N LYS A 78 -11.56 -10.83 -4.13
CA LYS A 78 -10.89 -11.58 -3.05
C LYS A 78 -10.43 -10.68 -1.91
N LEU A 79 -10.80 -9.41 -1.91
CA LEU A 79 -10.42 -8.44 -0.88
C LEU A 79 -11.32 -8.45 0.35
N SER A 80 -12.53 -8.96 0.24
CA SER A 80 -13.49 -8.95 1.35
C SER A 80 -12.93 -9.67 2.57
N GLY A 81 -12.94 -8.98 3.71
CA GLY A 81 -12.45 -9.51 4.98
C GLY A 81 -10.94 -9.45 5.17
N LYS A 82 -10.19 -8.99 4.17
CA LYS A 82 -8.74 -8.85 4.30
C LYS A 82 -8.39 -7.58 5.07
N ASN A 83 -7.34 -7.64 5.88
CA ASN A 83 -6.79 -6.48 6.57
C ASN A 83 -5.84 -5.75 5.63
N VAL A 84 -6.03 -4.44 5.45
CA VAL A 84 -5.33 -3.67 4.42
C VAL A 84 -4.85 -2.34 4.97
N VAL A 85 -3.64 -1.94 4.59
CA VAL A 85 -3.17 -0.57 4.66
C VAL A 85 -2.76 -0.12 3.25
N LEU A 86 -2.92 1.18 2.98
CA LEU A 86 -2.63 1.78 1.69
C LEU A 86 -1.58 2.87 1.84
N PHE A 87 -0.65 2.93 0.90
CA PHE A 87 0.37 3.99 0.89
C PHE A 87 0.71 4.42 -0.53
N GLY A 88 1.32 5.56 -0.66
CA GLY A 88 1.82 6.02 -1.94
C GLY A 88 2.31 7.45 -1.92
N SER A 89 2.92 7.85 -3.02
CA SER A 89 3.49 9.18 -3.21
C SER A 89 2.65 9.99 -4.18
N TYR A 90 2.73 11.31 -4.03
CA TYR A 90 2.20 12.25 -5.02
C TYR A 90 3.20 13.40 -5.17
N ASN A 91 3.10 14.16 -6.26
CA ASN A 91 3.96 15.33 -6.43
C ASN A 91 3.13 16.57 -6.79
N TRP A 92 2.68 16.72 -8.04
CA TRP A 92 1.84 17.86 -8.43
C TRP A 92 0.35 17.65 -8.16
N ASN A 93 -0.04 16.41 -7.81
CA ASN A 93 -1.41 16.08 -7.41
C ASN A 93 -1.69 16.59 -5.99
N SER A 94 -2.93 16.50 -5.54
CA SER A 94 -3.33 16.95 -4.21
C SER A 94 -3.27 15.87 -3.13
N GLY A 95 -3.07 14.63 -3.50
CA GLY A 95 -3.18 13.49 -2.57
C GLY A 95 -4.59 12.95 -2.44
N GLU A 96 -5.58 13.54 -3.09
CA GLU A 96 -6.97 13.11 -3.05
C GLU A 96 -7.16 11.68 -3.54
N TYR A 97 -6.29 11.21 -4.44
CA TYR A 97 -6.36 9.84 -4.95
C TYR A 97 -6.38 8.81 -3.82
N MET A 98 -5.72 9.10 -2.70
CA MET A 98 -5.66 8.18 -1.57
C MET A 98 -7.02 8.08 -0.88
N ASP A 99 -7.75 9.18 -0.76
CA ASP A 99 -9.10 9.16 -0.20
C ASP A 99 -10.05 8.34 -1.08
N LEU A 100 -9.93 8.51 -2.39
CA LEU A 100 -10.74 7.75 -3.36
C LEU A 100 -10.39 6.26 -3.31
N TRP A 101 -9.11 5.94 -3.20
CA TRP A 101 -8.65 4.55 -3.09
C TRP A 101 -9.13 3.89 -1.80
N ALA A 102 -9.03 4.61 -0.69
CA ALA A 102 -9.51 4.12 0.62
C ALA A 102 -11.02 3.83 0.57
N GLN A 103 -11.81 4.72 -0.07
CA GLN A 103 -13.24 4.49 -0.24
C GLN A 103 -13.51 3.25 -1.09
N ASP A 104 -12.73 3.04 -2.14
CA ASP A 104 -12.86 1.85 -3.00
C ASP A 104 -12.54 0.57 -2.21
N ALA A 105 -11.47 0.59 -1.43
CA ALA A 105 -11.07 -0.55 -0.61
C ALA A 105 -12.17 -0.93 0.40
N VAL A 106 -12.76 0.06 1.05
CA VAL A 106 -13.88 -0.17 1.99
C VAL A 106 -15.09 -0.74 1.25
N ARG A 107 -15.42 -0.18 0.08
CA ARG A 107 -16.51 -0.68 -0.76
C ARG A 107 -16.31 -2.16 -1.15
N LEU A 108 -15.05 -2.55 -1.35
CA LEU A 108 -14.70 -3.93 -1.71
C LEU A 108 -14.66 -4.88 -0.50
N GLY A 109 -14.93 -4.39 0.70
CA GLY A 109 -15.02 -5.20 1.90
C GLY A 109 -13.73 -5.33 2.70
N CYS A 110 -12.70 -4.55 2.37
CA CYS A 110 -11.46 -4.53 3.15
C CYS A 110 -11.69 -3.98 4.55
N ASN A 111 -10.97 -4.53 5.51
CA ASN A 111 -10.79 -3.91 6.81
C ASN A 111 -9.59 -2.97 6.73
N LEU A 112 -9.83 -1.67 6.56
CA LEU A 112 -8.75 -0.68 6.60
C LEU A 112 -8.29 -0.50 8.03
N VAL A 113 -7.04 -0.89 8.29
CA VAL A 113 -6.47 -0.91 9.64
C VAL A 113 -6.08 0.49 10.09
N ALA A 114 -5.77 1.36 9.13
CA ALA A 114 -5.37 2.74 9.36
C ALA A 114 -5.75 3.60 8.16
N ASP A 115 -5.70 4.93 8.32
CA ASP A 115 -5.92 5.85 7.22
C ASP A 115 -4.87 5.63 6.11
N GLY A 116 -5.27 5.81 4.87
CA GLY A 116 -4.35 5.75 3.74
C GLY A 116 -3.27 6.82 3.86
N LEU A 117 -2.03 6.45 3.57
CA LEU A 117 -0.87 7.34 3.72
C LEU A 117 -0.41 7.86 2.37
N ALA A 118 -0.66 9.14 2.10
CA ALA A 118 -0.16 9.83 0.91
C ALA A 118 0.95 10.80 1.32
N ILE A 119 2.12 10.65 0.71
CA ILE A 119 3.31 11.44 1.04
C ILE A 119 3.74 12.24 -0.19
N LEU A 120 4.03 13.53 0.01
CA LEU A 120 4.57 14.38 -1.04
C LEU A 120 6.01 13.96 -1.34
N ASP A 121 6.25 13.53 -2.57
CA ASP A 121 7.55 13.00 -3.03
C ASP A 121 8.01 11.82 -2.16
N SER A 122 9.20 11.91 -1.57
CA SER A 122 9.75 10.87 -0.68
C SER A 122 9.81 11.37 0.76
N PRO A 123 9.62 10.48 1.75
CA PRO A 123 9.82 10.85 3.16
C PRO A 123 11.26 11.24 3.41
N GLU A 124 11.46 12.38 4.08
CA GLU A 124 12.80 12.77 4.49
C GLU A 124 13.23 12.05 5.76
N PRO A 125 14.53 11.74 5.92
CA PRO A 125 15.03 11.10 7.14
C PRO A 125 14.70 11.94 8.38
N GLY A 126 14.15 11.29 9.40
CA GLY A 126 13.78 11.93 10.66
C GLY A 126 12.47 12.69 10.63
N SER A 127 11.76 12.73 9.50
CA SER A 127 10.50 13.46 9.36
C SER A 127 9.32 12.71 9.99
N ASP A 128 8.21 13.42 10.16
CA ASP A 128 6.97 12.81 10.61
C ASP A 128 6.44 11.81 9.57
N GLU A 129 6.68 12.07 8.28
CA GLU A 129 6.30 11.18 7.17
C GLU A 129 7.05 9.85 7.25
N GLU A 130 8.33 9.87 7.58
CA GLU A 130 9.10 8.64 7.80
C GLU A 130 8.52 7.82 8.94
N LYS A 131 8.23 8.47 10.06
CA LYS A 131 7.64 7.82 11.24
C LYS A 131 6.26 7.25 10.92
N ALA A 132 5.45 7.98 10.15
CA ALA A 132 4.13 7.52 9.74
C ALA A 132 4.20 6.28 8.86
N ALA A 133 5.16 6.21 7.94
CA ALA A 133 5.32 5.04 7.07
C ALA A 133 5.74 3.80 7.88
N ILE A 134 6.67 3.96 8.82
CA ILE A 134 7.07 2.87 9.70
C ILE A 134 5.89 2.42 10.56
N ALA A 135 5.14 3.38 11.12
CA ALA A 135 3.96 3.09 11.95
C ALA A 135 2.88 2.34 11.16
N LEU A 136 2.73 2.65 9.86
CA LEU A 136 1.78 1.93 9.01
C LEU A 136 2.16 0.45 8.90
N GLY A 137 3.45 0.18 8.74
CA GLY A 137 3.97 -1.19 8.72
C GLY A 137 3.73 -1.93 10.03
N VAL A 138 3.90 -1.26 11.17
CA VAL A 138 3.60 -1.84 12.48
C VAL A 138 2.10 -2.11 12.60
N ALA A 139 1.26 -1.18 12.19
CA ALA A 139 -0.19 -1.27 12.32
C ALA A 139 -0.75 -2.50 11.60
N ILE A 140 -0.28 -2.81 10.37
CA ILE A 140 -0.80 -3.96 9.63
C ILE A 140 -0.48 -5.29 10.31
N THR A 141 0.55 -5.37 11.12
CA THR A 141 0.89 -6.59 11.86
C THR A 141 -0.01 -6.84 13.07
N ARG A 142 -0.73 -5.82 13.51
CA ARG A 142 -1.58 -5.88 14.71
C ARG A 142 -3.07 -6.02 14.39
N ALA A 143 -3.36 -6.18 13.13
CA ALA A 143 -4.74 -6.32 12.67
C ALA A 143 -5.30 -7.72 12.93
#